data_ddb04cbc4097a2eeb001e951bdfbe369
#
_entry.id   ddb04cbc4097a2eeb001e951bdfbe369
#
_cell.length_a   1.000
_cell.length_b   1.000
_cell.length_c   1.000
_cell.angle_alpha   90.00
_cell.angle_beta   90.00
_cell.angle_gamma   90.00
#
_symmetry.space_group_name_H-M   'P 1'
#
loop_
_entity.id
_entity.type
_entity.pdbx_description
1 polymer ?
#
loop_
_entity_poly.entity_id
_entity_poly.type
_entity_poly.pdbx_seq_one_letter_code
_entity_poly.pdbx_strand_id
1 'polypeptide(L)'
;LEFRRVLFRSATVNRMAAANDLPDAIITTASGLKITPLDAAVPDAAQALIDQMAMILPHLKITELLMEVDEWTGFTRHFTHLKTGDTAKDKTLLMTTILADAINLGLTKMAESCPGTTYAKLAWLQAWHVRDETYSTALAELVNAQFRQPFAGNWGDGTTSSSDGQNFRTGSKAESTGHINPKYGSSPGRTFYTHISDQYAPFSAKVVNVGIRDSTYVLDGLLYHESDLRIEEHYTDTAGFTDHVFGLMHLLGFRFAPRIRDLGETKLFIPKGDAAYDALKPMISSDRLNIKQIRAHWDEILRLATSIKQGTVTASLMLRKLGSYPRQNGLAVALRELGRIERTLFILDWLQSVELR
;
A
#
# COMPACT_ATOMS: atom_id res chain seq x y z
N LEU A 1 -18.85 7.80 -19.16
CA LEU A 1 -17.76 7.36 -20.04
C LEU A 1 -17.39 5.91 -19.73
N GLU A 2 -17.21 5.55 -18.47
CA GLU A 2 -16.75 4.23 -18.02
C GLU A 2 -17.67 3.08 -18.44
N PHE A 3 -18.98 3.25 -18.45
CA PHE A 3 -19.90 2.22 -18.95
C PHE A 3 -19.62 1.82 -20.41
N ARG A 4 -19.28 2.80 -21.26
CA ARG A 4 -18.91 2.51 -22.66
C ARG A 4 -17.61 1.74 -22.74
N ARG A 5 -16.65 2.05 -21.82
CA ARG A 5 -15.38 1.30 -21.72
C ARG A 5 -15.61 -0.15 -21.31
N VAL A 6 -16.44 -0.42 -20.29
CA VAL A 6 -16.80 -1.78 -19.90
C VAL A 6 -17.40 -2.56 -21.07
N LEU A 7 -18.36 -1.99 -21.80
CA LEU A 7 -19.00 -2.64 -22.93
C LEU A 7 -18.02 -2.96 -24.04
N PHE A 8 -17.16 -2.00 -24.41
CA PHE A 8 -16.16 -2.19 -25.45
C PHE A 8 -15.14 -3.26 -25.05
N ARG A 9 -14.59 -3.18 -23.83
CA ARG A 9 -13.64 -4.16 -23.30
C ARG A 9 -14.25 -5.55 -23.21
N SER A 10 -15.47 -5.67 -22.71
CA SER A 10 -16.19 -6.95 -22.63
C SER A 10 -16.38 -7.58 -24.01
N ALA A 11 -16.73 -6.80 -25.03
CA ALA A 11 -16.87 -7.29 -26.39
C ALA A 11 -15.53 -7.78 -26.98
N THR A 12 -14.44 -7.10 -26.66
CA THR A 12 -13.09 -7.49 -27.10
C THR A 12 -12.66 -8.79 -26.43
N VAL A 13 -12.72 -8.88 -25.09
CA VAL A 13 -12.32 -10.06 -24.34
C VAL A 13 -13.22 -11.26 -24.69
N ASN A 14 -14.53 -11.04 -24.90
CA ASN A 14 -15.43 -12.11 -25.34
C ASN A 14 -15.00 -12.69 -26.70
N ARG A 15 -14.59 -11.85 -27.67
CA ARG A 15 -14.09 -12.34 -28.98
C ARG A 15 -12.79 -13.15 -28.82
N MET A 16 -11.84 -12.63 -28.00
CA MET A 16 -10.58 -13.34 -27.73
C MET A 16 -10.83 -14.68 -27.02
N ALA A 17 -11.72 -14.71 -26.02
CA ALA A 17 -12.09 -15.93 -25.31
C ALA A 17 -12.78 -16.96 -26.24
N ALA A 18 -13.68 -16.52 -27.11
CA ALA A 18 -14.34 -17.39 -28.09
C ALA A 18 -13.34 -17.97 -29.12
N ALA A 19 -12.27 -17.25 -29.43
CA ALA A 19 -11.20 -17.69 -30.32
C ALA A 19 -10.10 -18.50 -29.61
N ASN A 20 -10.15 -18.66 -28.28
CA ASN A 20 -9.07 -19.18 -27.43
C ASN A 20 -7.75 -18.40 -27.59
N ASP A 21 -7.85 -17.10 -27.77
CA ASP A 21 -6.73 -16.18 -28.03
C ASP A 21 -6.43 -15.26 -26.82
N LEU A 22 -6.89 -15.66 -25.63
CA LEU A 22 -6.52 -14.97 -24.41
C LEU A 22 -5.09 -15.38 -24.01
N PRO A 23 -4.19 -14.43 -23.73
CA PRO A 23 -2.84 -14.75 -23.28
C PRO A 23 -2.91 -15.55 -21.97
N ASP A 24 -2.24 -16.70 -21.92
CA ASP A 24 -2.10 -17.58 -20.74
C ASP A 24 -3.39 -17.84 -19.94
N ALA A 25 -4.56 -17.68 -20.56
CA ALA A 25 -5.86 -17.87 -19.91
C ALA A 25 -6.86 -18.55 -20.86
N ILE A 26 -7.72 -19.40 -20.30
CA ILE A 26 -8.82 -20.06 -21.00
C ILE A 26 -10.09 -19.90 -20.18
N ILE A 27 -11.19 -19.53 -20.83
CA ILE A 27 -12.51 -19.47 -20.21
C ILE A 27 -13.36 -20.63 -20.77
N THR A 28 -13.82 -21.52 -19.88
CA THR A 28 -14.69 -22.63 -20.25
C THR A 28 -16.01 -22.58 -19.48
N THR A 29 -17.05 -23.14 -20.07
CA THR A 29 -18.37 -23.23 -19.42
C THR A 29 -18.36 -24.13 -18.18
N ALA A 30 -17.46 -25.12 -18.15
CA ALA A 30 -17.37 -26.10 -17.06
C ALA A 30 -16.52 -25.64 -15.88
N SER A 31 -15.39 -24.93 -16.14
CA SER A 31 -14.41 -24.58 -15.10
C SER A 31 -14.23 -23.06 -14.88
N GLY A 32 -14.95 -22.23 -15.62
CA GLY A 32 -14.74 -20.78 -15.59
C GLY A 32 -13.39 -20.38 -16.15
N LEU A 33 -12.73 -19.40 -15.53
CA LEU A 33 -11.41 -18.92 -15.93
C LEU A 33 -10.31 -19.82 -15.36
N LYS A 34 -9.44 -20.30 -16.23
CA LYS A 34 -8.20 -20.99 -15.88
C LYS A 34 -7.02 -20.16 -16.39
N ILE A 35 -6.04 -19.91 -15.52
CA ILE A 35 -4.83 -19.14 -15.81
C ILE A 35 -3.64 -20.09 -15.70
N THR A 36 -2.68 -19.97 -16.63
CA THR A 36 -1.40 -20.66 -16.54
C THR A 36 -0.53 -19.91 -15.53
N PRO A 37 -0.06 -20.57 -14.45
CA PRO A 37 0.87 -19.92 -13.50
C PRO A 37 2.17 -19.51 -14.20
N LEU A 38 2.73 -18.37 -13.78
CA LEU A 38 4.09 -18.00 -14.16
C LEU A 38 5.09 -18.88 -13.42
N ASP A 39 6.18 -19.24 -14.08
CA ASP A 39 7.31 -19.91 -13.45
C ASP A 39 7.99 -18.97 -12.44
N ALA A 40 8.14 -19.44 -11.19
CA ALA A 40 8.70 -18.65 -10.10
C ALA A 40 10.22 -18.82 -9.94
N ALA A 41 10.92 -19.32 -10.93
CA ALA A 41 12.35 -19.60 -10.85
C ALA A 41 13.18 -18.31 -10.95
N VAL A 42 14.08 -18.08 -9.99
CA VAL A 42 15.18 -17.13 -10.17
C VAL A 42 16.17 -17.78 -11.13
N PRO A 43 16.52 -17.16 -12.26
CA PRO A 43 17.51 -17.72 -13.17
C PRO A 43 18.86 -17.93 -12.47
N ASP A 44 19.53 -19.05 -12.73
CA ASP A 44 20.84 -19.38 -12.13
C ASP A 44 21.88 -18.26 -12.32
N ALA A 45 21.85 -17.59 -13.48
CA ALA A 45 22.70 -16.42 -13.75
C ALA A 45 22.41 -15.24 -12.81
N ALA A 46 21.15 -15.02 -12.45
CA ALA A 46 20.79 -13.96 -11.50
C ALA A 46 21.24 -14.31 -10.07
N GLN A 47 21.12 -15.59 -9.66
CA GLN A 47 21.61 -16.03 -8.36
C GLN A 47 23.15 -15.89 -8.28
N ALA A 48 23.88 -16.31 -9.33
CA ALA A 48 25.33 -16.15 -9.39
C ALA A 48 25.77 -14.67 -9.29
N LEU A 49 25.01 -13.76 -9.93
CA LEU A 49 25.28 -12.33 -9.82
C LEU A 49 25.04 -11.80 -8.40
N ILE A 50 23.96 -12.21 -7.74
CA ILE A 50 23.67 -11.85 -6.34
C ILE A 50 24.84 -12.29 -5.44
N ASP A 51 25.31 -13.51 -5.60
CA ASP A 51 26.41 -14.05 -4.79
C ASP A 51 27.73 -13.29 -5.05
N GLN A 52 28.03 -12.93 -6.29
CA GLN A 52 29.20 -12.10 -6.64
C GLN A 52 29.09 -10.70 -6.04
N MET A 53 27.94 -10.05 -6.14
CA MET A 53 27.73 -8.71 -5.59
C MET A 53 27.83 -8.69 -4.06
N ALA A 54 27.33 -9.73 -3.39
CA ALA A 54 27.43 -9.83 -1.94
C ALA A 54 28.88 -9.90 -1.43
N MET A 55 29.81 -10.44 -2.24
CA MET A 55 31.25 -10.47 -1.89
C MET A 55 31.97 -9.14 -2.11
N ILE A 56 31.43 -8.25 -2.95
CA ILE A 56 32.03 -6.96 -3.28
C ILE A 56 31.58 -5.87 -2.30
N LEU A 57 30.38 -5.98 -1.75
CA LEU A 57 29.81 -4.98 -0.84
C LEU A 57 30.61 -4.92 0.48
N PRO A 58 30.96 -3.71 0.97
CA PRO A 58 31.66 -3.56 2.23
C PRO A 58 30.79 -3.96 3.42
N HIS A 59 31.38 -4.59 4.43
CA HIS A 59 30.70 -4.85 5.70
C HIS A 59 30.75 -3.59 6.56
N LEU A 60 29.64 -2.84 6.61
CA LEU A 60 29.49 -1.63 7.41
C LEU A 60 28.68 -1.91 8.68
N LYS A 61 29.07 -1.29 9.79
CA LYS A 61 28.23 -1.28 10.99
C LYS A 61 27.06 -0.33 10.80
N ILE A 62 25.88 -0.71 11.29
CA ILE A 62 24.69 0.14 11.21
C ILE A 62 24.88 1.52 11.83
N THR A 63 25.70 1.63 12.86
CA THR A 63 26.04 2.92 13.50
C THR A 63 26.83 3.84 12.59
N GLU A 64 27.80 3.28 11.85
CA GLU A 64 28.62 4.02 10.88
C GLU A 64 27.75 4.46 9.70
N LEU A 65 26.91 3.54 9.19
CA LEU A 65 25.97 3.83 8.10
C LEU A 65 24.99 4.95 8.46
N LEU A 66 24.43 4.96 9.66
CA LEU A 66 23.51 6.01 10.10
C LEU A 66 24.19 7.39 10.13
N MET A 67 25.42 7.46 10.59
CA MET A 67 26.18 8.70 10.62
C MET A 67 26.51 9.21 9.22
N GLU A 68 26.98 8.34 8.34
CA GLU A 68 27.32 8.66 6.97
C GLU A 68 26.09 9.14 6.17
N VAL A 69 24.95 8.46 6.34
CA VAL A 69 23.68 8.86 5.70
C VAL A 69 23.19 10.21 6.25
N ASP A 70 23.39 10.51 7.54
CA ASP A 70 23.08 11.84 8.07
C ASP A 70 24.00 12.93 7.51
N GLU A 71 25.26 12.64 7.28
CA GLU A 71 26.19 13.57 6.62
C GLU A 71 25.72 13.92 5.20
N TRP A 72 25.18 12.94 4.45
CA TRP A 72 24.69 13.17 3.10
C TRP A 72 23.33 13.88 3.05
N THR A 73 22.44 13.55 3.99
CA THR A 73 21.01 13.95 3.91
C THR A 73 20.60 14.97 4.96
N GLY A 74 21.28 14.96 6.10
CA GLY A 74 20.90 15.77 7.25
C GLY A 74 19.57 15.37 7.88
N PHE A 75 19.14 14.10 7.74
CA PHE A 75 17.83 13.65 8.18
C PHE A 75 17.57 13.87 9.68
N THR A 76 18.63 13.88 10.50
CA THR A 76 18.48 14.12 11.95
C THR A 76 17.98 15.51 12.29
N ARG A 77 18.06 16.50 11.39
CA ARG A 77 17.53 17.86 11.59
C ARG A 77 16.00 17.89 11.79
N HIS A 78 15.31 16.86 11.33
CA HIS A 78 13.86 16.75 11.45
C HIS A 78 13.39 16.29 12.84
N PHE A 79 14.30 15.75 13.67
CA PHE A 79 13.98 15.39 15.04
C PHE A 79 14.04 16.62 15.94
N THR A 80 12.99 17.42 15.88
CA THR A 80 12.89 18.71 16.58
C THR A 80 12.21 18.56 17.94
N HIS A 81 12.63 19.42 18.89
CA HIS A 81 12.04 19.47 20.22
C HIS A 81 10.57 19.89 20.16
N LEU A 82 9.68 19.13 20.81
CA LEU A 82 8.22 19.28 20.72
C LEU A 82 7.69 20.69 21.03
N LYS A 83 8.33 21.42 21.96
CA LYS A 83 7.88 22.76 22.37
C LYS A 83 8.62 23.90 21.69
N THR A 84 9.93 23.76 21.47
CA THR A 84 10.77 24.86 20.96
C THR A 84 11.03 24.79 19.47
N GLY A 85 10.88 23.62 18.86
CA GLY A 85 11.21 23.38 17.46
C GLY A 85 12.72 23.25 17.20
N ASP A 86 13.57 23.34 18.22
CA ASP A 86 15.02 23.23 18.07
C ASP A 86 15.43 21.79 17.72
N THR A 87 16.46 21.66 16.88
CA THR A 87 17.05 20.36 16.55
C THR A 87 17.81 19.78 17.76
N ALA A 88 17.94 18.45 17.80
CA ALA A 88 18.75 17.80 18.83
C ALA A 88 20.22 18.21 18.71
N LYS A 89 20.80 18.73 19.81
CA LYS A 89 22.19 19.21 19.84
C LYS A 89 23.20 18.06 19.77
N ASP A 90 22.89 16.95 20.41
CA ASP A 90 23.73 15.74 20.44
C ASP A 90 23.20 14.72 19.43
N LYS A 91 23.75 14.75 18.23
CA LYS A 91 23.39 13.82 17.14
C LYS A 91 23.68 12.37 17.48
N THR A 92 24.79 12.11 18.17
CA THR A 92 25.16 10.75 18.57
C THR A 92 24.14 10.18 19.55
N LEU A 93 23.72 10.96 20.53
CA LEU A 93 22.70 10.56 21.47
C LEU A 93 21.34 10.33 20.77
N LEU A 94 20.98 11.18 19.79
CA LEU A 94 19.77 11.02 18.97
C LEU A 94 19.82 9.72 18.18
N MET A 95 20.89 9.44 17.46
CA MET A 95 21.05 8.20 16.68
C MET A 95 21.06 6.98 17.57
N THR A 96 21.67 7.05 18.77
CA THR A 96 21.63 5.98 19.75
C THR A 96 20.19 5.70 20.22
N THR A 97 19.38 6.76 20.39
CA THR A 97 17.97 6.65 20.76
C THR A 97 17.16 6.01 19.63
N ILE A 98 17.35 6.49 18.39
CA ILE A 98 16.69 5.93 17.20
C ILE A 98 17.06 4.44 17.03
N LEU A 99 18.33 4.10 17.20
CA LEU A 99 18.80 2.72 17.10
C LEU A 99 18.17 1.83 18.17
N ALA A 100 18.03 2.32 19.41
CA ALA A 100 17.37 1.58 20.48
C ALA A 100 15.92 1.19 20.13
N ASP A 101 15.20 2.10 19.46
CA ASP A 101 13.84 1.84 18.96
C ASP A 101 13.86 0.88 17.77
N ALA A 102 14.74 1.12 16.79
CA ALA A 102 14.80 0.37 15.55
C ALA A 102 15.12 -1.13 15.75
N ILE A 103 15.99 -1.46 16.70
CA ILE A 103 16.34 -2.85 17.01
C ILE A 103 15.53 -3.44 18.17
N ASN A 104 14.53 -2.67 18.66
CA ASN A 104 13.69 -3.07 19.81
C ASN A 104 14.50 -3.48 21.05
N LEU A 105 15.65 -2.85 21.29
CA LEU A 105 16.52 -3.14 22.44
C LEU A 105 15.96 -2.52 23.74
N GLY A 106 15.32 -1.36 23.59
CA GLY A 106 14.86 -0.53 24.69
C GLY A 106 15.96 0.32 25.35
N LEU A 107 15.56 1.43 25.96
CA LEU A 107 16.49 2.45 26.44
C LEU A 107 17.39 1.97 27.59
N THR A 108 16.90 1.08 28.45
CA THR A 108 17.69 0.54 29.57
C THR A 108 18.89 -0.26 29.06
N LYS A 109 18.64 -1.20 28.18
CA LYS A 109 19.68 -2.03 27.59
C LYS A 109 20.65 -1.22 26.73
N MET A 110 20.11 -0.24 26.00
CA MET A 110 20.96 0.67 25.21
C MET A 110 21.89 1.50 26.11
N ALA A 111 21.40 2.01 27.24
CA ALA A 111 22.23 2.75 28.20
C ALA A 111 23.35 1.88 28.84
N GLU A 112 23.02 0.61 29.11
CA GLU A 112 24.02 -0.37 29.61
C GLU A 112 25.09 -0.69 28.57
N SER A 113 24.73 -0.66 27.29
CA SER A 113 25.62 -1.04 26.18
C SER A 113 26.49 0.12 25.64
N CYS A 114 26.13 1.38 25.96
CA CYS A 114 26.81 2.57 25.42
C CYS A 114 27.49 3.36 26.54
N PRO A 115 28.81 3.24 26.70
CA PRO A 115 29.56 4.02 27.69
C PRO A 115 29.32 5.53 27.55
N GLY A 116 29.14 6.24 28.67
CA GLY A 116 28.88 7.69 28.68
C GLY A 116 27.44 8.11 28.43
N THR A 117 26.54 7.17 28.15
CA THR A 117 25.12 7.38 27.98
C THR A 117 24.35 6.88 29.20
N THR A 118 23.30 7.60 29.60
CA THR A 118 22.42 7.19 30.70
C THR A 118 20.99 7.04 30.23
N TYR A 119 20.21 6.18 30.90
CA TYR A 119 18.78 6.03 30.64
C TYR A 119 18.05 7.40 30.64
N ALA A 120 18.36 8.26 31.61
CA ALA A 120 17.69 9.56 31.72
C ALA A 120 17.91 10.46 30.49
N LYS A 121 19.13 10.46 29.92
CA LYS A 121 19.43 11.21 28.70
C LYS A 121 18.66 10.68 27.49
N LEU A 122 18.64 9.36 27.31
CA LEU A 122 17.91 8.71 26.22
C LEU A 122 16.41 8.93 26.35
N ALA A 123 15.86 8.72 27.54
CA ALA A 123 14.43 8.90 27.81
C ALA A 123 13.97 10.34 27.60
N TRP A 124 14.78 11.32 28.02
CA TRP A 124 14.49 12.73 27.79
C TRP A 124 14.47 13.04 26.28
N LEU A 125 15.47 12.57 25.54
CA LEU A 125 15.56 12.82 24.11
C LEU A 125 14.42 12.13 23.34
N GLN A 126 14.09 10.90 23.69
CA GLN A 126 12.96 10.18 23.11
C GLN A 126 11.65 10.94 23.36
N ALA A 127 11.40 11.36 24.59
CA ALA A 127 10.14 12.04 24.95
C ALA A 127 9.95 13.39 24.24
N TRP A 128 11.05 14.12 23.93
CA TRP A 128 10.95 15.47 23.39
C TRP A 128 11.23 15.60 21.91
N HIS A 129 12.00 14.68 21.31
CA HIS A 129 12.42 14.78 19.92
C HIS A 129 11.91 13.66 19.02
N VAL A 130 11.58 12.49 19.57
CA VAL A 130 11.19 11.31 18.78
C VAL A 130 9.68 11.13 18.85
N ARG A 131 9.02 11.20 17.69
CA ARG A 131 7.59 11.02 17.52
C ARG A 131 7.25 10.68 16.08
N ASP A 132 6.05 10.22 15.80
CA ASP A 132 5.63 9.77 14.47
C ASP A 132 5.87 10.84 13.39
N GLU A 133 5.56 12.11 13.66
CA GLU A 133 5.74 13.20 12.71
C GLU A 133 7.23 13.43 12.37
N THR A 134 8.13 13.36 13.37
CA THR A 134 9.56 13.56 13.14
C THR A 134 10.17 12.38 12.37
N TYR A 135 9.68 11.16 12.61
CA TYR A 135 10.05 10.00 11.78
C TYR A 135 9.55 10.16 10.34
N SER A 136 8.30 10.58 10.13
CA SER A 136 7.74 10.77 8.78
C SER A 136 8.54 11.78 7.97
N THR A 137 8.85 12.94 8.56
CA THR A 137 9.61 13.99 7.88
C THR A 137 11.07 13.56 7.61
N ALA A 138 11.70 12.87 8.57
CA ALA A 138 13.05 12.33 8.37
C ALA A 138 13.06 11.23 7.29
N LEU A 139 12.05 10.37 7.25
CA LEU A 139 11.90 9.35 6.21
C LEU A 139 11.73 9.99 4.83
N ALA A 140 10.92 11.04 4.71
CA ALA A 140 10.74 11.76 3.46
C ALA A 140 12.07 12.34 2.92
N GLU A 141 12.95 12.85 3.80
CA GLU A 141 14.27 13.31 3.40
C GLU A 141 15.13 12.19 2.82
N LEU A 142 15.12 11.00 3.45
CA LEU A 142 15.86 9.83 2.96
C LEU A 142 15.31 9.36 1.62
N VAL A 143 13.97 9.28 1.47
CA VAL A 143 13.31 8.91 0.23
C VAL A 143 13.64 9.88 -0.89
N ASN A 144 13.62 11.18 -0.60
CA ASN A 144 13.97 12.22 -1.58
C ASN A 144 15.44 12.17 -1.97
N ALA A 145 16.34 11.88 -1.02
CA ALA A 145 17.76 11.69 -1.31
C ALA A 145 17.98 10.47 -2.23
N GLN A 146 17.30 9.35 -1.98
CA GLN A 146 17.35 8.17 -2.85
C GLN A 146 16.75 8.45 -4.23
N PHE A 147 15.61 9.11 -4.30
CA PHE A 147 14.96 9.49 -5.56
C PHE A 147 15.87 10.32 -6.48
N ARG A 148 16.72 11.18 -5.90
CA ARG A 148 17.70 11.99 -6.64
C ARG A 148 18.93 11.21 -7.10
N GLN A 149 19.14 9.97 -6.63
CA GLN A 149 20.30 9.17 -7.05
C GLN A 149 20.10 8.65 -8.48
N PRO A 150 21.02 8.94 -9.42
CA PRO A 150 20.87 8.46 -10.80
C PRO A 150 20.73 6.95 -10.91
N PHE A 151 21.38 6.20 -10.02
CA PHE A 151 21.31 4.73 -10.00
C PHE A 151 19.91 4.21 -9.62
N ALA A 152 19.17 4.92 -8.78
CA ALA A 152 17.81 4.55 -8.40
C ALA A 152 16.86 4.48 -9.61
N GLY A 153 17.09 5.31 -10.63
CA GLY A 153 16.35 5.28 -11.88
C GLY A 153 16.44 3.98 -12.70
N ASN A 154 17.38 3.07 -12.37
CA ASN A 154 17.43 1.75 -12.98
C ASN A 154 16.32 0.81 -12.48
N TRP A 155 15.72 1.11 -11.34
CA TRP A 155 14.65 0.31 -10.74
C TRP A 155 13.25 0.80 -11.11
N GLY A 156 13.11 2.12 -11.30
CA GLY A 156 11.87 2.79 -11.64
C GLY A 156 12.01 4.30 -11.60
N ASP A 157 10.98 4.99 -12.00
CA ASP A 157 10.95 6.47 -12.07
C ASP A 157 10.27 7.12 -10.87
N GLY A 158 9.89 6.35 -9.86
CA GLY A 158 9.20 6.83 -8.66
C GLY A 158 7.71 7.05 -8.85
N THR A 159 7.10 6.55 -9.93
CA THR A 159 5.66 6.68 -10.19
C THR A 159 4.85 5.47 -9.76
N THR A 160 5.52 4.34 -9.53
CA THR A 160 4.90 3.08 -9.13
C THR A 160 5.19 2.74 -7.67
N SER A 161 4.23 2.15 -6.99
CA SER A 161 4.39 1.73 -5.60
C SER A 161 3.60 0.48 -5.26
N SER A 162 3.98 -0.13 -4.15
CA SER A 162 3.22 -1.22 -3.54
C SER A 162 3.04 -1.00 -2.05
N SER A 163 2.04 -1.66 -1.45
CA SER A 163 1.87 -1.64 0.01
C SER A 163 1.43 -2.98 0.56
N ASP A 164 1.89 -3.26 1.77
CA ASP A 164 1.54 -4.48 2.50
C ASP A 164 1.60 -4.25 4.02
N GLY A 165 0.91 -5.11 4.75
CA GLY A 165 0.82 -5.10 6.20
C GLY A 165 1.60 -6.22 6.85
N GLN A 166 2.63 -5.90 7.61
CA GLN A 166 3.37 -6.86 8.43
C GLN A 166 2.88 -6.86 9.86
N ASN A 167 2.45 -8.02 10.36
CA ASN A 167 1.96 -8.16 11.73
C ASN A 167 3.10 -8.50 12.70
N PHE A 168 3.12 -7.77 13.84
CA PHE A 168 4.02 -8.02 14.95
C PHE A 168 3.21 -8.30 16.22
N ARG A 169 3.59 -9.34 16.96
CA ARG A 169 3.01 -9.63 18.27
C ARG A 169 3.51 -8.61 19.29
N THR A 170 2.61 -8.11 20.11
CA THR A 170 2.95 -7.19 21.20
C THR A 170 3.03 -7.95 22.52
N GLY A 171 4.02 -7.62 23.35
CA GLY A 171 4.12 -8.16 24.71
C GLY A 171 3.03 -7.59 25.64
N SER A 172 2.76 -8.28 26.74
CA SER A 172 1.75 -7.90 27.74
C SER A 172 2.04 -6.56 28.45
N LYS A 173 3.27 -6.04 28.34
CA LYS A 173 3.71 -4.78 28.97
C LYS A 173 3.76 -3.59 28.02
N ALA A 174 3.28 -3.72 26.78
CA ALA A 174 3.24 -2.62 25.84
C ALA A 174 2.22 -1.57 26.31
N GLU A 175 2.57 -0.27 26.24
CA GLU A 175 1.72 0.86 26.64
C GLU A 175 0.36 0.85 25.95
N SER A 176 0.28 0.35 24.74
CA SER A 176 -0.97 0.10 24.05
C SER A 176 -1.07 -1.38 23.69
N THR A 177 -1.88 -2.11 24.43
CA THR A 177 -2.19 -3.50 24.08
C THR A 177 -2.81 -3.56 22.70
N GLY A 178 -2.25 -4.37 21.82
CA GLY A 178 -2.82 -4.63 20.50
C GLY A 178 -4.15 -5.37 20.62
N HIS A 179 -4.94 -5.33 19.57
CA HIS A 179 -6.10 -6.21 19.45
C HIS A 179 -5.65 -7.62 19.02
N ILE A 180 -6.50 -8.60 19.30
CA ILE A 180 -6.31 -9.97 18.82
C ILE A 180 -7.01 -10.11 17.47
N ASN A 181 -6.29 -10.66 16.49
CA ASN A 181 -6.89 -11.08 15.22
C ASN A 181 -6.63 -12.58 15.05
N PRO A 182 -7.68 -13.41 15.00
CA PRO A 182 -7.53 -14.88 14.85
C PRO A 182 -6.70 -15.31 13.64
N LYS A 183 -6.64 -14.50 12.59
CA LYS A 183 -5.80 -14.76 11.40
C LYS A 183 -4.31 -14.87 11.79
N TYR A 184 -3.87 -14.13 12.80
CA TYR A 184 -2.47 -14.06 13.24
C TYR A 184 -2.23 -14.79 14.58
N GLY A 185 -3.25 -15.44 15.14
CA GLY A 185 -3.18 -16.21 16.38
C GLY A 185 -3.94 -15.57 17.55
N SER A 186 -3.70 -16.08 18.76
CA SER A 186 -4.39 -15.67 19.98
C SER A 186 -3.71 -14.52 20.76
N SER A 187 -2.54 -14.07 20.30
CA SER A 187 -1.78 -13.00 20.98
C SER A 187 -2.15 -11.64 20.42
N PRO A 188 -2.16 -10.57 21.25
CA PRO A 188 -2.30 -9.20 20.78
C PRO A 188 -1.19 -8.83 19.80
N GLY A 189 -1.51 -7.98 18.83
CA GLY A 189 -0.56 -7.56 17.80
C GLY A 189 -0.83 -6.17 17.25
N ARG A 190 0.14 -5.66 16.48
CA ARG A 190 0.05 -4.45 15.67
C ARG A 190 0.47 -4.79 14.25
N THR A 191 -0.14 -4.14 13.28
CA THR A 191 0.28 -4.23 11.89
C THR A 191 1.05 -2.96 11.52
N PHE A 192 2.22 -3.12 10.94
CA PHE A 192 2.93 -2.04 10.27
C PHE A 192 2.52 -2.08 8.81
N TYR A 193 1.77 -1.08 8.39
CA TYR A 193 1.34 -0.95 7.00
C TYR A 193 2.30 -0.01 6.28
N THR A 194 3.04 -0.55 5.32
CA THR A 194 4.15 0.14 4.65
C THR A 194 3.87 0.28 3.17
N HIS A 195 4.17 1.47 2.62
CA HIS A 195 4.18 1.76 1.19
C HIS A 195 5.61 1.88 0.71
N ILE A 196 5.93 1.19 -0.37
CA ILE A 196 7.28 1.13 -0.96
C ILE A 196 7.18 1.55 -2.43
N SER A 197 8.09 2.44 -2.87
CA SER A 197 8.19 2.83 -4.28
C SER A 197 8.90 1.75 -5.11
N ASP A 198 8.81 1.85 -6.42
CA ASP A 198 9.54 1.04 -7.39
C ASP A 198 11.07 1.13 -7.24
N GLN A 199 11.56 2.20 -6.61
CA GLN A 199 12.98 2.38 -6.24
C GLN A 199 13.35 1.76 -4.89
N TYR A 200 12.51 0.87 -4.35
CA TYR A 200 12.69 0.21 -3.05
C TYR A 200 12.74 1.16 -1.85
N ALA A 201 12.25 2.38 -1.97
CA ALA A 201 12.16 3.32 -0.87
C ALA A 201 10.83 3.18 -0.13
N PRO A 202 10.81 2.81 1.17
CA PRO A 202 9.62 2.88 2.00
C PRO A 202 9.30 4.37 2.28
N PHE A 203 8.25 4.90 1.65
CA PHE A 203 7.91 6.33 1.74
C PHE A 203 6.78 6.64 2.72
N SER A 204 6.06 5.63 3.18
CA SER A 204 5.04 5.77 4.22
C SER A 204 4.96 4.49 5.04
N ALA A 205 4.99 4.62 6.36
CA ALA A 205 4.80 3.52 7.29
C ALA A 205 3.85 3.95 8.41
N LYS A 206 2.83 3.14 8.70
CA LYS A 206 1.82 3.43 9.70
C LYS A 206 1.55 2.23 10.59
N VAL A 207 1.58 2.44 11.89
CA VAL A 207 1.15 1.41 12.86
C VAL A 207 -0.36 1.41 12.94
N VAL A 208 -0.96 0.28 12.57
CA VAL A 208 -2.42 0.12 12.52
C VAL A 208 -2.88 -1.04 13.40
N ASN A 209 -4.18 -1.02 13.72
CA ASN A 209 -4.80 -2.07 14.52
C ASN A 209 -5.02 -3.33 13.67
N VAL A 210 -4.58 -4.49 14.15
CA VAL A 210 -4.73 -5.79 13.48
C VAL A 210 -6.18 -6.22 13.24
N GLY A 211 -7.14 -5.62 13.92
CA GLY A 211 -8.57 -5.89 13.73
C GLY A 211 -9.19 -5.15 12.54
N ILE A 212 -8.46 -4.26 11.89
CA ILE A 212 -8.93 -3.44 10.77
C ILE A 212 -8.29 -3.97 9.48
N ARG A 213 -9.08 -4.04 8.40
CA ARG A 213 -8.58 -4.50 7.09
C ARG A 213 -7.54 -3.54 6.54
N ASP A 214 -6.47 -4.07 5.99
CA ASP A 214 -5.35 -3.33 5.40
C ASP A 214 -5.80 -2.40 4.27
N SER A 215 -6.77 -2.84 3.44
CA SER A 215 -7.39 -2.04 2.38
C SER A 215 -7.89 -0.66 2.82
N THR A 216 -8.17 -0.49 4.12
CA THR A 216 -8.62 0.78 4.67
C THR A 216 -7.53 1.85 4.62
N TYR A 217 -6.25 1.47 4.70
CA TYR A 217 -5.12 2.38 4.83
C TYR A 217 -4.33 2.61 3.53
N VAL A 218 -4.66 1.88 2.47
CA VAL A 218 -3.95 1.98 1.18
C VAL A 218 -3.86 3.42 0.68
N LEU A 219 -4.98 4.15 0.70
CA LEU A 219 -5.03 5.52 0.20
C LEU A 219 -4.35 6.54 1.11
N ASP A 220 -4.35 6.31 2.43
CA ASP A 220 -3.73 7.27 3.37
C ASP A 220 -2.23 7.43 3.07
N GLY A 221 -1.51 6.33 2.83
CA GLY A 221 -0.09 6.39 2.51
C GLY A 221 0.23 7.01 1.16
N LEU A 222 -0.69 6.90 0.19
CA LEU A 222 -0.52 7.52 -1.13
C LEU A 222 -0.77 9.03 -1.14
N LEU A 223 -1.65 9.49 -0.25
CA LEU A 223 -2.10 10.90 -0.24
C LEU A 223 -1.34 11.78 0.75
N TYR A 224 -0.82 11.18 1.83
CA TYR A 224 -0.31 11.96 2.97
C TYR A 224 1.16 11.65 3.30
N HIS A 225 1.94 11.13 2.33
CA HIS A 225 3.39 11.07 2.46
C HIS A 225 4.03 12.44 2.21
N GLU A 226 5.17 12.70 2.85
CA GLU A 226 5.86 13.99 2.79
C GLU A 226 6.99 14.01 1.73
N SER A 227 7.18 12.90 0.97
CA SER A 227 8.23 12.81 -0.05
C SER A 227 7.82 13.46 -1.38
N ASP A 228 8.81 13.74 -2.23
CA ASP A 228 8.64 14.32 -3.57
C ASP A 228 8.11 13.33 -4.62
N LEU A 229 7.90 12.06 -4.24
CA LEU A 229 7.38 11.03 -5.14
C LEU A 229 5.99 11.39 -5.69
N ARG A 230 5.75 11.08 -6.96
CA ARG A 230 4.46 11.29 -7.63
C ARG A 230 3.91 9.96 -8.05
N ILE A 231 3.29 9.26 -7.11
CA ILE A 231 2.75 7.93 -7.37
C ILE A 231 1.53 8.05 -8.28
N GLU A 232 1.55 7.29 -9.36
CA GLU A 232 0.46 7.18 -10.35
C GLU A 232 -0.18 5.80 -10.34
N GLU A 233 0.63 4.76 -10.05
CA GLU A 233 0.19 3.38 -10.04
C GLU A 233 0.51 2.69 -8.71
N HIS A 234 -0.46 1.91 -8.20
CA HIS A 234 -0.32 1.27 -6.90
C HIS A 234 -0.76 -0.19 -6.89
N TYR A 235 0.08 -1.04 -6.32
CA TYR A 235 -0.11 -2.48 -6.18
C TYR A 235 -0.35 -2.87 -4.73
N THR A 236 -1.23 -3.84 -4.50
CA THR A 236 -1.44 -4.47 -3.19
C THR A 236 -1.61 -5.98 -3.33
N ASP A 237 -1.50 -6.68 -2.21
CA ASP A 237 -1.98 -8.06 -2.11
C ASP A 237 -3.53 -8.14 -2.14
N THR A 238 -4.06 -9.35 -2.05
CA THR A 238 -5.51 -9.60 -2.03
C THR A 238 -6.23 -8.96 -0.83
N ALA A 239 -5.55 -8.75 0.29
CA ALA A 239 -6.15 -8.13 1.47
C ALA A 239 -6.29 -6.60 1.32
N GLY A 240 -5.49 -6.01 0.44
CA GLY A 240 -5.39 -4.57 0.23
C GLY A 240 -6.52 -3.95 -0.60
N PHE A 241 -7.48 -4.71 -1.17
CA PHE A 241 -8.53 -4.12 -1.99
C PHE A 241 -9.97 -4.42 -1.56
N THR A 242 -10.85 -3.50 -1.89
CA THR A 242 -12.31 -3.64 -1.89
C THR A 242 -12.89 -2.84 -3.06
N ASP A 243 -14.16 -3.06 -3.40
CA ASP A 243 -14.83 -2.24 -4.42
C ASP A 243 -14.79 -0.74 -4.07
N HIS A 244 -14.93 -0.38 -2.80
CA HIS A 244 -14.83 1.01 -2.38
C HIS A 244 -13.45 1.63 -2.64
N VAL A 245 -12.38 0.85 -2.43
CA VAL A 245 -11.00 1.29 -2.71
C VAL A 245 -10.79 1.49 -4.21
N PHE A 246 -11.26 0.57 -5.05
CA PHE A 246 -11.22 0.75 -6.51
C PHE A 246 -11.90 2.05 -6.95
N GLY A 247 -13.11 2.33 -6.42
CA GLY A 247 -13.83 3.56 -6.74
C GLY A 247 -13.10 4.82 -6.29
N LEU A 248 -12.52 4.83 -5.09
CA LEU A 248 -11.77 5.99 -4.59
C LEU A 248 -10.44 6.18 -5.32
N MET A 249 -9.69 5.12 -5.62
CA MET A 249 -8.45 5.19 -6.41
C MET A 249 -8.69 5.86 -7.75
N HIS A 250 -9.72 5.43 -8.48
CA HIS A 250 -10.10 6.03 -9.76
C HIS A 250 -10.43 7.53 -9.62
N LEU A 251 -11.25 7.90 -8.62
CA LEU A 251 -11.66 9.31 -8.40
C LEU A 251 -10.48 10.21 -8.00
N LEU A 252 -9.49 9.65 -7.33
CA LEU A 252 -8.30 10.38 -6.86
C LEU A 252 -7.17 10.40 -7.91
N GLY A 253 -7.33 9.66 -9.01
CA GLY A 253 -6.41 9.68 -10.14
C GLY A 253 -5.32 8.62 -10.10
N PHE A 254 -5.41 7.63 -9.21
CA PHE A 254 -4.46 6.52 -9.14
C PHE A 254 -4.92 5.35 -10.02
N ARG A 255 -3.98 4.73 -10.72
CA ARG A 255 -4.16 3.41 -11.32
C ARG A 255 -3.98 2.35 -10.23
N PHE A 256 -5.02 1.58 -9.97
CA PHE A 256 -5.00 0.57 -8.93
C PHE A 256 -4.90 -0.83 -9.52
N ALA A 257 -3.85 -1.57 -9.21
CA ALA A 257 -3.53 -2.88 -9.73
C ALA A 257 -3.29 -3.93 -8.62
N PRO A 258 -4.31 -4.27 -7.83
CA PRO A 258 -4.15 -5.24 -6.76
C PRO A 258 -3.99 -6.66 -7.30
N ARG A 259 -3.24 -7.49 -6.58
CA ARG A 259 -3.23 -8.94 -6.80
C ARG A 259 -4.57 -9.53 -6.38
N ILE A 260 -5.31 -10.09 -7.32
CA ILE A 260 -6.60 -10.76 -7.05
C ILE A 260 -6.36 -12.25 -6.96
N ARG A 261 -6.52 -12.80 -5.76
CA ARG A 261 -6.51 -14.25 -5.54
C ARG A 261 -7.79 -14.86 -6.11
N ASP A 262 -7.70 -16.08 -6.62
CA ASP A 262 -8.83 -16.86 -7.12
C ASP A 262 -9.64 -16.07 -8.17
N LEU A 263 -8.94 -15.50 -9.16
CA LEU A 263 -9.51 -14.65 -10.20
C LEU A 263 -10.65 -15.38 -10.97
N GLY A 264 -10.59 -16.70 -11.11
CA GLY A 264 -11.64 -17.52 -11.72
C GLY A 264 -12.99 -17.45 -10.98
N GLU A 265 -12.99 -17.22 -9.67
CA GLU A 265 -14.19 -17.05 -8.86
C GLU A 265 -14.69 -15.60 -8.85
N THR A 266 -13.85 -14.66 -9.25
CA THR A 266 -14.18 -13.24 -9.27
C THR A 266 -15.12 -12.91 -10.42
N LYS A 267 -16.25 -12.25 -10.10
CA LYS A 267 -17.28 -11.96 -11.09
C LYS A 267 -17.11 -10.56 -11.70
N LEU A 268 -17.39 -10.49 -13.02
CA LEU A 268 -17.44 -9.26 -13.79
C LEU A 268 -18.84 -8.63 -13.66
N PHE A 269 -18.88 -7.33 -13.46
CA PHE A 269 -20.13 -6.56 -13.39
C PHE A 269 -20.33 -5.77 -14.69
N ILE A 270 -21.19 -6.29 -15.57
CA ILE A 270 -21.47 -5.69 -16.87
C ILE A 270 -22.84 -5.01 -16.85
N PRO A 271 -22.98 -3.79 -17.39
CA PRO A 271 -24.25 -3.08 -17.44
C PRO A 271 -25.34 -3.88 -18.16
N LYS A 272 -26.59 -3.77 -17.71
CA LYS A 272 -27.75 -4.46 -18.31
C LYS A 272 -28.03 -3.94 -19.72
N GLY A 273 -28.34 -4.86 -20.61
CA GLY A 273 -28.88 -4.55 -21.93
C GLY A 273 -27.90 -4.71 -23.08
N ASP A 274 -26.69 -5.09 -22.76
CA ASP A 274 -25.64 -5.16 -23.76
C ASP A 274 -25.24 -6.58 -24.04
N ALA A 275 -25.56 -7.01 -25.23
CA ALA A 275 -25.14 -8.18 -25.98
C ALA A 275 -24.78 -9.45 -25.17
N ALA A 276 -25.16 -10.58 -25.64
CA ALA A 276 -24.70 -11.86 -25.14
C ALA A 276 -23.18 -11.99 -25.28
N TYR A 277 -22.47 -11.87 -24.16
CA TYR A 277 -21.04 -12.19 -24.08
C TYR A 277 -20.90 -13.67 -23.71
N ASP A 278 -21.22 -14.57 -24.64
CA ASP A 278 -21.34 -15.99 -24.35
C ASP A 278 -20.06 -16.61 -23.81
N ALA A 279 -18.91 -16.21 -24.33
CA ALA A 279 -17.62 -16.71 -23.86
C ALA A 279 -17.23 -16.21 -22.46
N LEU A 280 -17.77 -15.06 -22.01
CA LEU A 280 -17.55 -14.52 -20.67
C LEU A 280 -18.65 -14.93 -19.66
N LYS A 281 -19.69 -15.61 -20.11
CA LYS A 281 -20.85 -15.97 -19.29
C LYS A 281 -20.50 -16.61 -17.94
N PRO A 282 -19.50 -17.51 -17.83
CA PRO A 282 -19.12 -18.08 -16.53
C PRO A 282 -18.56 -17.07 -15.53
N MET A 283 -18.02 -15.94 -16.02
CA MET A 283 -17.43 -14.88 -15.20
C MET A 283 -18.39 -13.74 -14.92
N ILE A 284 -19.52 -13.63 -15.61
CA ILE A 284 -20.46 -12.51 -15.41
C ILE A 284 -21.26 -12.75 -14.13
N SER A 285 -21.38 -11.68 -13.31
CA SER A 285 -22.23 -11.70 -12.12
C SER A 285 -23.71 -11.77 -12.49
N SER A 286 -24.48 -12.53 -11.72
CA SER A 286 -25.94 -12.45 -11.74
C SER A 286 -26.47 -11.12 -11.19
N ASP A 287 -25.68 -10.49 -10.31
CA ASP A 287 -26.00 -9.18 -9.77
C ASP A 287 -25.82 -8.10 -10.85
N ARG A 288 -26.74 -7.17 -10.88
CA ARG A 288 -26.72 -6.07 -11.84
C ARG A 288 -26.14 -4.80 -11.22
N LEU A 289 -25.33 -4.09 -11.99
CA LEU A 289 -24.85 -2.75 -11.60
C LEU A 289 -26.02 -1.79 -11.38
N ASN A 290 -26.01 -1.12 -10.23
CA ASN A 290 -27.01 -0.13 -9.91
C ASN A 290 -26.56 1.29 -10.33
N ILE A 291 -26.61 1.54 -11.63
CA ILE A 291 -26.20 2.83 -12.23
C ILE A 291 -27.06 3.99 -11.72
N LYS A 292 -28.34 3.71 -11.43
CA LYS A 292 -29.23 4.75 -10.88
C LYS A 292 -28.71 5.28 -9.55
N GLN A 293 -28.19 4.38 -8.71
CA GLN A 293 -27.61 4.74 -7.41
C GLN A 293 -26.35 5.59 -7.57
N ILE A 294 -25.46 5.25 -8.50
CA ILE A 294 -24.28 6.08 -8.79
C ILE A 294 -24.71 7.49 -9.20
N ARG A 295 -25.68 7.61 -10.11
CA ARG A 295 -26.17 8.92 -10.58
C ARG A 295 -26.84 9.73 -9.47
N ALA A 296 -27.63 9.07 -8.63
CA ALA A 296 -28.35 9.74 -7.53
C ALA A 296 -27.41 10.32 -6.45
N HIS A 297 -26.24 9.70 -6.26
CA HIS A 297 -25.26 10.09 -5.23
C HIS A 297 -23.94 10.62 -5.81
N TRP A 298 -23.93 11.03 -7.09
CA TRP A 298 -22.70 11.46 -7.75
C TRP A 298 -22.03 12.65 -7.07
N ASP A 299 -22.81 13.66 -6.70
CA ASP A 299 -22.30 14.85 -6.02
C ASP A 299 -21.75 14.54 -4.63
N GLU A 300 -22.32 13.56 -3.94
CA GLU A 300 -21.83 13.09 -2.64
C GLU A 300 -20.50 12.32 -2.79
N ILE A 301 -20.38 11.49 -3.82
CA ILE A 301 -19.15 10.78 -4.18
C ILE A 301 -18.03 11.79 -4.47
N LEU A 302 -18.27 12.80 -5.30
CA LEU A 302 -17.29 13.82 -5.63
C LEU A 302 -16.90 14.64 -4.39
N ARG A 303 -17.85 14.97 -3.54
CA ARG A 303 -17.62 15.68 -2.29
C ARG A 303 -16.74 14.87 -1.34
N LEU A 304 -17.01 13.56 -1.23
CA LEU A 304 -16.17 12.63 -0.45
C LEU A 304 -14.75 12.60 -0.99
N ALA A 305 -14.57 12.37 -2.29
CA ALA A 305 -13.24 12.30 -2.93
C ALA A 305 -12.47 13.63 -2.77
N THR A 306 -13.14 14.75 -2.93
CA THR A 306 -12.55 16.09 -2.74
C THR A 306 -12.13 16.32 -1.30
N SER A 307 -12.96 15.96 -0.32
CA SER A 307 -12.62 16.09 1.10
C SER A 307 -11.41 15.24 1.50
N ILE A 308 -11.31 14.03 0.93
CA ILE A 308 -10.14 13.17 1.13
C ILE A 308 -8.90 13.80 0.47
N LYS A 309 -9.00 14.24 -0.78
CA LYS A 309 -7.88 14.85 -1.52
C LYS A 309 -7.36 16.12 -0.85
N GLN A 310 -8.22 16.90 -0.22
CA GLN A 310 -7.87 18.11 0.52
C GLN A 310 -7.37 17.84 1.95
N GLY A 311 -7.36 16.57 2.41
CA GLY A 311 -6.94 16.21 3.76
C GLY A 311 -7.92 16.64 4.87
N THR A 312 -9.14 17.10 4.52
CA THR A 312 -10.17 17.45 5.53
C THR A 312 -10.60 16.23 6.34
N VAL A 313 -10.60 15.07 5.70
CA VAL A 313 -10.82 13.75 6.31
C VAL A 313 -9.86 12.74 5.68
N THR A 314 -9.44 11.72 6.45
CA THR A 314 -8.62 10.64 5.89
C THR A 314 -9.49 9.60 5.19
N ALA A 315 -8.92 8.96 4.16
CA ALA A 315 -9.60 7.89 3.44
C ALA A 315 -9.94 6.73 4.38
N SER A 316 -9.02 6.37 5.27
CA SER A 316 -9.22 5.29 6.27
C SER A 316 -10.39 5.58 7.22
N LEU A 317 -10.54 6.81 7.69
CA LEU A 317 -11.66 7.19 8.54
C LEU A 317 -12.99 7.03 7.81
N MET A 318 -13.06 7.51 6.56
CA MET A 318 -14.29 7.47 5.77
C MET A 318 -14.66 6.05 5.36
N LEU A 319 -13.71 5.24 4.91
CA LEU A 319 -13.95 3.82 4.58
C LEU A 319 -14.48 3.03 5.79
N ARG A 320 -13.91 3.25 6.97
CA ARG A 320 -14.41 2.63 8.21
C ARG A 320 -15.83 3.08 8.55
N LYS A 321 -16.11 4.37 8.45
CA LYS A 321 -17.47 4.90 8.69
C LYS A 321 -18.48 4.33 7.70
N LEU A 322 -18.17 4.33 6.41
CA LEU A 322 -19.04 3.75 5.37
C LEU A 322 -19.32 2.25 5.61
N GLY A 323 -18.31 1.50 6.12
CA GLY A 323 -18.46 0.08 6.45
C GLY A 323 -19.16 -0.21 7.77
N SER A 324 -19.28 0.76 8.69
CA SER A 324 -19.83 0.56 10.04
C SER A 324 -21.33 0.84 10.16
N TYR A 325 -21.98 1.39 9.14
CA TYR A 325 -23.41 1.66 9.19
C TYR A 325 -24.22 0.35 9.20
N PRO A 326 -25.17 0.17 10.13
CA PRO A 326 -26.02 -1.03 10.23
C PRO A 326 -26.85 -1.26 8.97
N ARG A 327 -27.22 -0.18 8.29
CA ARG A 327 -27.86 -0.20 6.96
C ARG A 327 -26.94 0.54 5.99
N GLN A 328 -26.71 -0.08 4.82
CA GLN A 328 -25.93 0.57 3.78
C GLN A 328 -26.59 1.89 3.38
N ASN A 329 -25.87 3.00 3.57
CA ASN A 329 -26.34 4.28 3.07
C ASN A 329 -26.15 4.38 1.55
N GLY A 330 -26.87 5.33 0.91
CA GLY A 330 -26.85 5.49 -0.54
C GLY A 330 -25.46 5.76 -1.11
N LEU A 331 -24.66 6.59 -0.43
CA LEU A 331 -23.28 6.90 -0.81
C LEU A 331 -22.38 5.64 -0.80
N ALA A 332 -22.46 4.80 0.25
CA ALA A 332 -21.68 3.58 0.33
C ALA A 332 -22.02 2.61 -0.80
N VAL A 333 -23.33 2.46 -1.11
CA VAL A 333 -23.78 1.63 -2.22
C VAL A 333 -23.27 2.20 -3.55
N ALA A 334 -23.42 3.50 -3.78
CA ALA A 334 -23.02 4.16 -5.02
C ALA A 334 -21.49 4.06 -5.26
N LEU A 335 -20.69 4.28 -4.23
CA LEU A 335 -19.22 4.14 -4.31
C LEU A 335 -18.81 2.69 -4.59
N ARG A 336 -19.48 1.70 -3.98
CA ARG A 336 -19.25 0.29 -4.26
C ARG A 336 -19.58 -0.05 -5.71
N GLU A 337 -20.70 0.44 -6.24
CA GLU A 337 -21.10 0.18 -7.62
C GLU A 337 -20.11 0.81 -8.62
N LEU A 338 -19.58 2.00 -8.32
CA LEU A 338 -18.49 2.61 -9.10
C LEU A 338 -17.23 1.72 -9.06
N GLY A 339 -16.83 1.25 -7.89
CA GLY A 339 -15.68 0.38 -7.73
C GLY A 339 -15.84 -0.97 -8.43
N ARG A 340 -17.05 -1.52 -8.51
CA ARG A 340 -17.35 -2.72 -9.30
C ARG A 340 -17.08 -2.51 -10.79
N ILE A 341 -17.36 -1.31 -11.32
CA ILE A 341 -17.03 -0.94 -12.70
C ILE A 341 -15.52 -0.92 -12.89
N GLU A 342 -14.80 -0.23 -12.03
CA GLU A 342 -13.34 -0.07 -12.12
C GLU A 342 -12.62 -1.41 -11.96
N ARG A 343 -13.03 -2.25 -11.01
CA ARG A 343 -12.51 -3.60 -10.87
C ARG A 343 -12.78 -4.47 -12.12
N THR A 344 -13.95 -4.35 -12.70
CA THR A 344 -14.29 -5.07 -13.95
C THR A 344 -13.39 -4.62 -15.09
N LEU A 345 -13.14 -3.31 -15.23
CA LEU A 345 -12.22 -2.76 -16.22
C LEU A 345 -10.80 -3.29 -16.01
N PHE A 346 -10.30 -3.25 -14.77
CA PHE A 346 -8.98 -3.80 -14.43
C PHE A 346 -8.84 -5.28 -14.83
N ILE A 347 -9.83 -6.12 -14.49
CA ILE A 347 -9.79 -7.56 -14.82
C ILE A 347 -9.81 -7.76 -16.35
N LEU A 348 -10.65 -7.02 -17.07
CA LEU A 348 -10.73 -7.12 -18.54
C LEU A 348 -9.42 -6.66 -19.21
N ASP A 349 -8.79 -5.61 -18.69
CA ASP A 349 -7.49 -5.12 -19.18
C ASP A 349 -6.39 -6.15 -18.90
N TRP A 350 -6.37 -6.72 -17.70
CA TRP A 350 -5.42 -7.76 -17.32
C TRP A 350 -5.55 -9.03 -18.19
N LEU A 351 -6.77 -9.44 -18.55
CA LEU A 351 -7.01 -10.63 -19.38
C LEU A 351 -6.52 -10.44 -20.83
N GLN A 352 -6.47 -9.22 -21.35
CA GLN A 352 -6.08 -8.96 -22.73
C GLN A 352 -4.64 -8.44 -22.92
N SER A 353 -3.96 -8.01 -21.85
CA SER A 353 -2.62 -7.45 -21.90
C SER A 353 -1.59 -8.35 -21.24
N VAL A 354 -0.59 -8.79 -22.03
CA VAL A 354 0.58 -9.52 -21.49
C VAL A 354 1.46 -8.58 -20.66
N GLU A 355 1.53 -7.30 -21.05
CA GLU A 355 2.37 -6.30 -20.39
C GLU A 355 1.87 -5.98 -18.97
N LEU A 356 0.56 -6.13 -18.70
CA LEU A 356 -0.03 -5.88 -17.38
C LEU A 356 0.16 -7.07 -16.43
N ARG A 357 0.64 -8.21 -16.89
CA ARG A 357 0.89 -9.43 -16.11
C ARG A 357 2.33 -9.53 -15.68
#